data_67e15075c9d532ff8107d6f4d74bf68a
#
_entry.id   67e15075c9d532ff8107d6f4d74bf68a
#
_cell.length_a   1.000
_cell.length_b   1.000
_cell.length_c   1.000
_cell.angle_alpha   90.00
_cell.angle_beta   90.00
_cell.angle_gamma   90.00
#
_symmetry.space_group_name_H-M   'P 1'
#
loop_
_entity.id
_entity.type
_entity.pdbx_description
1 polymer ?
#
loop_
_entity_poly.entity_id
_entity_poly.type
_entity_poly.pdbx_seq_one_letter_code
_entity_poly.pdbx_strand_id
1 'polypeptide(L)'
;MRSGTEQRPHRASFADEIGIEHDLDALREIQEEWRGIQEDPPEPDGSFIELDESFHLALLRSSGNLALAEMLETINVRIRPVRAYDVLTADRIESSIAEHLGIVEALLGGDIPLAADRLREHIGASLDVVEQRAADAMRQRSLRSRRSREA
;
A
#
# COMPACT_ATOMS: atom_id res chain seq x y z
N MET A 1 10.85 -22.42 -41.85
CA MET A 1 11.17 -22.06 -40.45
C MET A 1 9.97 -21.39 -39.84
N ARG A 2 9.22 -22.12 -39.01
CA ARG A 2 8.07 -21.55 -38.25
C ARG A 2 8.52 -21.41 -36.81
N SER A 3 8.73 -20.16 -36.38
CA SER A 3 8.98 -19.86 -34.97
C SER A 3 7.65 -19.94 -34.22
N GLY A 4 7.45 -21.05 -33.53
CA GLY A 4 6.37 -21.19 -32.58
C GLY A 4 6.68 -20.37 -31.33
N THR A 5 5.91 -19.34 -31.09
CA THR A 5 5.87 -18.65 -29.80
C THR A 5 5.13 -19.59 -28.85
N GLU A 6 5.86 -20.31 -28.00
CA GLU A 6 5.30 -21.05 -26.88
C GLU A 6 4.66 -20.06 -25.92
N GLN A 7 3.35 -19.91 -26.02
CA GLN A 7 2.57 -19.28 -24.96
C GLN A 7 2.64 -20.21 -23.74
N ARG A 8 3.36 -19.78 -22.69
CA ARG A 8 3.29 -20.41 -21.37
C ARG A 8 1.81 -20.42 -20.94
N PRO A 9 1.27 -21.56 -20.51
CA PRO A 9 -0.08 -21.60 -19.98
C PRO A 9 -0.14 -20.69 -18.75
N HIS A 10 -1.05 -19.72 -18.77
CA HIS A 10 -1.40 -18.89 -17.63
C HIS A 10 -1.82 -19.85 -16.50
N ARG A 11 -1.01 -19.94 -15.45
CA ARG A 11 -1.44 -20.58 -14.22
C ARG A 11 -2.60 -19.75 -13.68
N ALA A 12 -3.82 -20.31 -13.69
CA ALA A 12 -4.95 -19.72 -13.03
C ALA A 12 -4.55 -19.33 -11.59
N SER A 13 -4.84 -18.10 -11.19
CA SER A 13 -4.53 -17.68 -9.82
C SER A 13 -5.48 -18.41 -8.86
N PHE A 14 -5.09 -18.56 -7.62
CA PHE A 14 -5.94 -19.16 -6.58
C PHE A 14 -7.29 -18.43 -6.47
N ALA A 15 -7.34 -17.14 -6.76
CA ALA A 15 -8.56 -16.35 -6.82
C ALA A 15 -9.50 -16.79 -7.97
N ASP A 16 -8.93 -17.14 -9.14
CA ASP A 16 -9.72 -17.65 -10.26
C ASP A 16 -10.31 -19.03 -9.94
N GLU A 17 -9.59 -19.88 -9.19
CA GLU A 17 -10.04 -21.20 -8.79
C GLU A 17 -11.19 -21.18 -7.78
N ILE A 18 -11.24 -20.18 -6.88
CA ILE A 18 -12.28 -20.03 -5.85
C ILE A 18 -13.39 -19.06 -6.24
N GLY A 19 -13.33 -18.48 -7.46
CA GLY A 19 -14.36 -17.60 -7.98
C GLY A 19 -14.50 -16.27 -7.22
N ILE A 20 -13.43 -15.77 -6.61
CA ILE A 20 -13.40 -14.43 -6.01
C ILE A 20 -13.18 -13.41 -7.12
N GLU A 21 -14.23 -12.67 -7.44
CA GLU A 21 -14.17 -11.54 -8.35
C GLU A 21 -14.19 -10.23 -7.55
N HIS A 22 -13.29 -9.31 -7.91
CA HIS A 22 -13.34 -7.96 -7.38
C HIS A 22 -14.57 -7.21 -7.89
N ASP A 23 -15.19 -6.42 -7.04
CA ASP A 23 -16.24 -5.48 -7.44
C ASP A 23 -15.61 -4.37 -8.31
N LEU A 24 -15.88 -4.46 -9.62
CA LEU A 24 -15.29 -3.53 -10.60
C LEU A 24 -15.83 -2.11 -10.44
N ASP A 25 -17.04 -1.92 -9.94
CA ASP A 25 -17.60 -0.58 -9.73
C ASP A 25 -16.92 0.07 -8.52
N ALA A 26 -16.74 -0.68 -7.44
CA ALA A 26 -15.95 -0.22 -6.29
C ALA A 26 -14.50 0.12 -6.68
N LEU A 27 -13.86 -0.68 -7.53
CA LEU A 27 -12.51 -0.38 -8.03
C LEU A 27 -12.45 0.91 -8.88
N ARG A 28 -13.49 1.19 -9.68
CA ARG A 28 -13.57 2.44 -10.44
C ARG A 28 -13.73 3.66 -9.53
N GLU A 29 -14.54 3.54 -8.49
CA GLU A 29 -14.70 4.60 -7.47
C GLU A 29 -13.37 4.89 -6.78
N ILE A 30 -12.62 3.86 -6.36
CA ILE A 30 -11.28 4.01 -5.80
C ILE A 30 -10.34 4.70 -6.80
N GLN A 31 -10.37 4.32 -8.07
CA GLN A 31 -9.52 4.93 -9.10
C GLN A 31 -9.83 6.41 -9.27
N GLU A 32 -11.11 6.78 -9.32
CA GLU A 32 -11.53 8.17 -9.49
C GLU A 32 -11.14 9.04 -8.29
N GLU A 33 -11.36 8.55 -7.08
CA GLU A 33 -10.92 9.19 -5.84
C GLU A 33 -9.40 9.44 -5.85
N TRP A 34 -8.60 8.42 -6.16
CA TRP A 34 -7.15 8.52 -6.13
C TRP A 34 -6.56 9.34 -7.27
N ARG A 35 -7.25 9.46 -8.41
CA ARG A 35 -6.91 10.44 -9.45
C ARG A 35 -7.12 11.87 -8.96
N GLY A 36 -8.20 12.14 -8.24
CA GLY A 36 -8.41 13.44 -7.61
C GLY A 36 -7.32 13.77 -6.59
N ILE A 37 -6.90 12.81 -5.76
CA ILE A 37 -5.79 12.97 -4.80
C ILE A 37 -4.46 13.21 -5.54
N GLN A 38 -4.25 12.59 -6.69
CA GLN A 38 -3.04 12.82 -7.51
C GLN A 38 -2.98 14.23 -8.09
N GLU A 39 -4.12 14.83 -8.43
CA GLU A 39 -4.20 16.22 -8.93
C GLU A 39 -3.95 17.26 -7.83
N ASP A 40 -4.34 16.95 -6.59
CA ASP A 40 -4.14 17.80 -5.41
C ASP A 40 -3.66 16.97 -4.22
N PRO A 41 -2.36 16.59 -4.20
CA PRO A 41 -1.81 15.75 -3.15
C PRO A 41 -1.86 16.44 -1.77
N PRO A 42 -2.15 15.68 -0.70
CA PRO A 42 -2.18 16.23 0.64
C PRO A 42 -0.79 16.68 1.12
N GLU A 43 -0.78 17.63 2.02
CA GLU A 43 0.44 18.07 2.69
C GLU A 43 1.07 16.92 3.51
N PRO A 44 2.40 16.93 3.71
CA PRO A 44 3.09 15.88 4.46
C PRO A 44 2.94 16.05 5.98
N ASP A 45 1.71 16.19 6.47
CA ASP A 45 1.34 16.46 7.86
C ASP A 45 0.76 15.24 8.61
N GLY A 46 0.75 14.08 7.97
CA GLY A 46 0.21 12.84 8.53
C GLY A 46 -1.24 12.52 8.11
N SER A 47 -1.96 13.43 7.45
CA SER A 47 -3.32 13.17 6.92
C SER A 47 -3.32 12.06 5.86
N PHE A 48 -2.21 11.92 5.12
CA PHE A 48 -2.04 10.86 4.14
C PHE A 48 -2.14 9.45 4.74
N ILE A 49 -1.79 9.27 6.03
CA ILE A 49 -1.86 7.95 6.69
C ILE A 49 -3.30 7.43 6.71
N GLU A 50 -4.27 8.29 6.96
CA GLU A 50 -5.69 7.88 6.97
C GLU A 50 -6.20 7.59 5.57
N LEU A 51 -5.74 8.33 4.56
CA LEU A 51 -6.04 8.06 3.15
C LEU A 51 -5.46 6.72 2.71
N ASP A 52 -4.20 6.44 3.04
CA ASP A 52 -3.51 5.19 2.75
C ASP A 52 -4.24 3.98 3.41
N GLU A 53 -4.63 4.10 4.68
CA GLU A 53 -5.42 3.09 5.37
C GLU A 53 -6.77 2.85 4.68
N SER A 54 -7.46 3.93 4.27
CA SER A 54 -8.75 3.85 3.58
C SER A 54 -8.63 3.15 2.23
N PHE A 55 -7.55 3.42 1.48
CA PHE A 55 -7.26 2.73 0.23
C PHE A 55 -7.18 1.20 0.42
N HIS A 56 -6.34 0.76 1.33
CA HIS A 56 -6.13 -0.68 1.57
C HIS A 56 -7.41 -1.38 2.06
N LEU A 57 -8.21 -0.70 2.89
CA LEU A 57 -9.50 -1.22 3.32
C LEU A 57 -10.51 -1.32 2.18
N ALA A 58 -10.61 -0.29 1.33
CA ALA A 58 -11.49 -0.29 0.17
C ALA A 58 -11.11 -1.39 -0.82
N LEU A 59 -9.80 -1.58 -1.05
CA LEU A 59 -9.27 -2.63 -1.90
C LEU A 59 -9.64 -4.03 -1.38
N LEU A 60 -9.51 -4.28 -0.09
CA LEU A 60 -9.91 -5.56 0.51
C LEU A 60 -11.43 -5.76 0.46
N ARG A 61 -12.22 -4.72 0.72
CA ARG A 61 -13.68 -4.80 0.62
C ARG A 61 -14.13 -5.11 -0.79
N SER A 62 -13.50 -4.53 -1.82
CA SER A 62 -13.82 -4.82 -3.22
C SER A 62 -13.58 -6.29 -3.60
N SER A 63 -12.68 -6.99 -2.90
CA SER A 63 -12.46 -8.43 -3.09
C SER A 63 -13.53 -9.32 -2.46
N GLY A 64 -14.49 -8.74 -1.72
CA GLY A 64 -15.52 -9.48 -0.99
C GLY A 64 -15.02 -10.15 0.30
N ASN A 65 -13.74 -10.06 0.64
CA ASN A 65 -13.18 -10.64 1.86
C ASN A 65 -13.33 -9.67 3.04
N LEU A 66 -14.55 -9.54 3.54
CA LEU A 66 -14.86 -8.62 4.63
C LEU A 66 -14.12 -8.97 5.93
N ALA A 67 -13.88 -10.25 6.19
CA ALA A 67 -13.15 -10.68 7.39
C ALA A 67 -11.70 -10.15 7.39
N LEU A 68 -11.01 -10.18 6.25
CA LEU A 68 -9.68 -9.59 6.12
C LEU A 68 -9.72 -8.06 6.27
N ALA A 69 -10.74 -7.40 5.73
CA ALA A 69 -10.90 -5.96 5.89
C ALA A 69 -11.07 -5.56 7.37
N GLU A 70 -11.89 -6.28 8.13
CA GLU A 70 -12.07 -6.08 9.58
C GLU A 70 -10.77 -6.32 10.37
N MET A 71 -10.01 -7.35 10.01
CA MET A 71 -8.70 -7.62 10.62
C MET A 71 -7.71 -6.47 10.34
N LEU A 72 -7.63 -6.00 9.10
CA LEU A 72 -6.77 -4.88 8.75
C LEU A 72 -7.17 -3.60 9.48
N GLU A 73 -8.46 -3.30 9.58
CA GLU A 73 -8.95 -2.15 10.33
C GLU A 73 -8.52 -2.20 11.80
N THR A 74 -8.63 -3.39 12.43
CA THR A 74 -8.17 -3.61 13.80
C THR A 74 -6.65 -3.39 13.93
N ILE A 75 -5.87 -3.85 12.96
CA ILE A 75 -4.41 -3.65 12.94
C ILE A 75 -4.09 -2.16 12.77
N ASN A 76 -4.71 -1.47 11.82
CA ASN A 76 -4.48 -0.06 11.55
C ASN A 76 -4.70 0.80 12.81
N VAL A 77 -5.79 0.58 13.55
CA VAL A 77 -6.04 1.28 14.83
C VAL A 77 -4.90 1.08 15.83
N ARG A 78 -4.33 -0.11 15.89
CA ARG A 78 -3.24 -0.45 16.83
C ARG A 78 -1.90 0.16 16.44
N ILE A 79 -1.59 0.21 15.14
CA ILE A 79 -0.28 0.71 14.65
C ILE A 79 -0.29 2.20 14.33
N ARG A 80 -1.45 2.85 14.21
CA ARG A 80 -1.59 4.28 13.89
C ARG A 80 -0.74 5.18 14.79
N PRO A 81 -0.66 4.98 16.13
CA PRO A 81 0.21 5.79 16.97
C PRO A 81 1.70 5.68 16.61
N VAL A 82 2.14 4.55 16.07
CA VAL A 82 3.53 4.37 15.59
C VAL A 82 3.70 5.05 14.23
N ARG A 83 2.73 4.89 13.33
CA ARG A 83 2.74 5.51 12.00
C ARG A 83 2.63 7.05 12.06
N ALA A 84 1.98 7.60 13.07
CA ALA A 84 1.87 9.05 13.26
C ALA A 84 3.23 9.75 13.44
N TYR A 85 4.29 9.02 13.82
CA TYR A 85 5.66 9.53 13.84
C TYR A 85 6.36 9.44 12.48
N ASP A 86 5.73 8.80 11.48
CA ASP A 86 6.22 8.75 10.12
C ASP A 86 5.93 10.08 9.41
N VAL A 87 6.88 10.98 9.46
CA VAL A 87 6.83 12.19 8.62
C VAL A 87 7.08 11.74 7.18
N LEU A 88 6.02 11.51 6.44
CA LEU A 88 6.10 11.25 5.01
C LEU A 88 6.60 12.51 4.30
N THR A 89 7.52 12.35 3.36
CA THR A 89 7.93 13.44 2.47
C THR A 89 6.93 13.57 1.32
N ALA A 90 6.82 14.75 0.72
CA ALA A 90 5.98 14.97 -0.46
C ALA A 90 6.27 13.96 -1.57
N ASP A 91 7.55 13.72 -1.88
CA ASP A 91 7.97 12.72 -2.89
C ASP A 91 7.47 11.31 -2.57
N ARG A 92 7.45 10.92 -1.28
CA ARG A 92 6.94 9.60 -0.87
C ARG A 92 5.41 9.52 -0.99
N ILE A 93 4.71 10.61 -0.68
CA ILE A 93 3.26 10.69 -0.89
C ILE A 93 2.92 10.55 -2.37
N GLU A 94 3.58 11.31 -3.25
CA GLU A 94 3.39 11.23 -4.70
C GLU A 94 3.68 9.82 -5.24
N SER A 95 4.78 9.20 -4.79
CA SER A 95 5.11 7.82 -5.16
C SER A 95 4.04 6.83 -4.71
N SER A 96 3.54 6.96 -3.46
CA SER A 96 2.48 6.09 -2.94
C SER A 96 1.18 6.22 -3.72
N ILE A 97 0.80 7.45 -4.09
CA ILE A 97 -0.38 7.71 -4.92
C ILE A 97 -0.26 7.01 -6.28
N ALA A 98 0.90 7.14 -6.94
CA ALA A 98 1.17 6.47 -8.22
C ALA A 98 1.16 4.94 -8.08
N GLU A 99 1.72 4.40 -7.00
CA GLU A 99 1.72 2.97 -6.68
C GLU A 99 0.28 2.45 -6.49
N HIS A 100 -0.56 3.17 -5.72
CA HIS A 100 -1.97 2.83 -5.51
C HIS A 100 -2.77 2.80 -6.81
N LEU A 101 -2.65 3.84 -7.64
CA LEU A 101 -3.29 3.88 -8.95
C LEU A 101 -2.85 2.73 -9.84
N GLY A 102 -1.55 2.41 -9.84
CA GLY A 102 -1.03 1.28 -10.59
C GLY A 102 -1.60 -0.08 -10.15
N ILE A 103 -1.86 -0.28 -8.85
CA ILE A 103 -2.50 -1.49 -8.32
C ILE A 103 -3.94 -1.59 -8.83
N VAL A 104 -4.72 -0.52 -8.70
CA VAL A 104 -6.12 -0.50 -9.13
C VAL A 104 -6.25 -0.67 -10.65
N GLU A 105 -5.37 -0.07 -11.43
CA GLU A 105 -5.33 -0.24 -12.90
C GLU A 105 -5.08 -1.70 -13.30
N ALA A 106 -4.17 -2.38 -12.62
CA ALA A 106 -3.91 -3.80 -12.87
C ALA A 106 -5.14 -4.66 -12.55
N LEU A 107 -5.85 -4.38 -11.43
CA LEU A 107 -7.09 -5.07 -11.06
C LEU A 107 -8.21 -4.83 -12.07
N LEU A 108 -8.43 -3.57 -12.50
CA LEU A 108 -9.41 -3.22 -13.51
C LEU A 108 -9.10 -3.84 -14.87
N GLY A 109 -7.82 -4.04 -15.17
CA GLY A 109 -7.35 -4.76 -16.37
C GLY A 109 -7.46 -6.29 -16.26
N GLY A 110 -7.85 -6.83 -15.11
CA GLY A 110 -7.93 -8.27 -14.86
C GLY A 110 -6.57 -8.94 -14.65
N ASP A 111 -5.47 -8.18 -14.51
CA ASP A 111 -4.14 -8.72 -14.30
C ASP A 111 -3.84 -8.86 -12.79
N ILE A 112 -4.45 -9.90 -12.19
CA ILE A 112 -4.30 -10.19 -10.76
C ILE A 112 -2.84 -10.44 -10.35
N PRO A 113 -2.03 -11.20 -11.13
CA PRO A 113 -0.61 -11.38 -10.81
C PRO A 113 0.15 -10.04 -10.73
N LEU A 114 -0.05 -9.15 -11.71
CA LEU A 114 0.58 -7.84 -11.72
C LEU A 114 0.14 -6.96 -10.53
N ALA A 115 -1.17 -6.99 -10.21
CA ALA A 115 -1.69 -6.27 -9.06
C ALA A 115 -1.06 -6.75 -7.75
N ALA A 116 -0.92 -8.07 -7.58
CA ALA A 116 -0.30 -8.68 -6.42
C ALA A 116 1.19 -8.30 -6.30
N ASP A 117 1.93 -8.28 -7.41
CA ASP A 117 3.34 -7.90 -7.42
C ASP A 117 3.50 -6.41 -7.05
N ARG A 118 2.71 -5.52 -7.64
CA ARG A 118 2.69 -4.09 -7.31
C ARG A 118 2.34 -3.83 -5.84
N LEU A 119 1.38 -4.57 -5.29
CA LEU A 119 1.01 -4.46 -3.88
C LEU A 119 2.15 -4.91 -2.96
N ARG A 120 2.87 -5.99 -3.30
CA ARG A 120 4.05 -6.45 -2.53
C ARG A 120 5.16 -5.41 -2.55
N GLU A 121 5.46 -4.82 -3.71
CA GLU A 121 6.47 -3.77 -3.86
C GLU A 121 6.09 -2.53 -3.04
N HIS A 122 4.83 -2.09 -3.11
CA HIS A 122 4.31 -0.97 -2.34
C HIS A 122 4.45 -1.17 -0.82
N ILE A 123 4.02 -2.34 -0.31
CA ILE A 123 4.13 -2.67 1.12
C ILE A 123 5.61 -2.79 1.53
N GLY A 124 6.46 -3.39 0.70
CA GLY A 124 7.90 -3.51 0.95
C GLY A 124 8.57 -2.15 1.06
N ALA A 125 8.32 -1.24 0.13
CA ALA A 125 8.86 0.12 0.16
C ALA A 125 8.42 0.89 1.42
N SER A 126 7.19 0.70 1.86
CA SER A 126 6.67 1.32 3.09
C SER A 126 7.34 0.74 4.34
N LEU A 127 7.59 -0.57 4.38
CA LEU A 127 8.29 -1.22 5.49
C LEU A 127 9.73 -0.73 5.63
N ASP A 128 10.48 -0.62 4.52
CA ASP A 128 11.86 -0.14 4.51
C ASP A 128 11.96 1.28 5.11
N VAL A 129 11.02 2.16 4.81
CA VAL A 129 10.95 3.51 5.38
C VAL A 129 10.74 3.46 6.90
N VAL A 130 9.83 2.62 7.38
CA VAL A 130 9.55 2.46 8.82
C VAL A 130 10.77 1.90 9.54
N GLU A 131 11.43 0.89 9.00
CA GLU A 131 12.63 0.29 9.60
C GLU A 131 13.80 1.28 9.70
N GLN A 132 14.07 2.04 8.64
CA GLN A 132 15.12 3.06 8.65
C GLN A 132 14.86 4.13 9.72
N ARG A 133 13.63 4.61 9.86
CA ARG A 133 13.26 5.62 10.86
C ARG A 133 13.31 5.10 12.28
N ALA A 134 12.85 3.88 12.51
CA ALA A 134 12.99 3.24 13.81
C ALA A 134 14.47 3.14 14.23
N ALA A 135 15.34 2.76 13.31
CA ALA A 135 16.78 2.71 13.56
C ALA A 135 17.39 4.08 13.86
N ASP A 136 16.95 5.14 13.15
CA ASP A 136 17.43 6.50 13.39
C ASP A 136 16.94 7.06 14.73
N ALA A 137 15.69 6.83 15.09
CA ALA A 137 15.13 7.22 16.38
C ALA A 137 15.88 6.55 17.55
N MET A 138 16.19 5.26 17.43
CA MET A 138 16.99 4.54 18.44
C MET A 138 18.40 5.10 18.54
N ARG A 139 19.07 5.42 17.44
CA ARG A 139 20.39 6.07 17.41
C ARG A 139 20.37 7.42 18.12
N GLN A 140 19.41 8.27 17.83
CA GLN A 140 19.27 9.59 18.45
C GLN A 140 19.04 9.49 19.97
N ARG A 141 18.19 8.54 20.41
CA ARG A 141 17.91 8.29 21.83
C ARG A 141 19.17 7.84 22.56
N SER A 142 19.96 6.95 21.97
CA SER A 142 21.22 6.48 22.51
C SER A 142 22.26 7.61 22.68
N LEU A 143 22.36 8.51 21.69
CA LEU A 143 23.25 9.67 21.75
C LEU A 143 22.84 10.68 22.82
N ARG A 144 21.55 10.94 22.99
CA ARG A 144 21.01 11.83 24.07
C ARG A 144 21.32 11.26 25.45
N SER A 145 21.13 9.94 25.65
CA SER A 145 21.41 9.25 26.92
C SER A 145 22.91 9.28 27.31
N ARG A 146 23.82 9.24 26.34
CA ARG A 146 25.26 9.39 26.59
C ARG A 146 25.64 10.81 27.02
N ARG A 147 25.12 11.82 26.34
CA ARG A 147 25.35 13.24 26.67
C ARG A 147 24.84 13.61 28.09
N SER A 148 23.71 13.01 28.52
CA SER A 148 23.15 13.24 29.86
C SER A 148 23.91 12.54 30.98
N ARG A 149 24.83 11.62 30.66
CA ARG A 149 25.70 10.95 31.66
C ARG A 149 27.06 11.59 31.79
N GLU A 150 27.44 12.44 30.83
CA GLU A 150 28.73 13.15 30.81
C GLU A 150 28.61 14.59 31.31
N ALA A 151 27.39 15.08 31.59
CA ALA A 151 27.07 16.38 32.16
C ALA A 151 26.70 16.28 33.65
#